data_5ebb1e8ee89ca6bfcf0a97829f578961
#
_entry.id   5ebb1e8ee89ca6bfcf0a97829f578961
#
_cell.length_a   1.000
_cell.length_b   1.000
_cell.length_c   1.000
_cell.angle_alpha   90.00
_cell.angle_beta   90.00
_cell.angle_gamma   90.00
#
_symmetry.space_group_name_H-M   'P 1'
#
loop_
_entity.id
_entity.type
_entity.pdbx_description
1 polymer ?
#
loop_
_entity_poly.entity_id
_entity_poly.type
_entity_poly.pdbx_seq_one_letter_code
_entity_poly.pdbx_strand_id
1 'polypeptide(L)'
;MSSPPVLIVDDEKNIRLTLASALEALNIAADTAGSGEEAVQKLAEKSYRLMLLDYKLPGMDGLEVLRLVADQYPDLIIIMITAYGSIEVAVEAMRIGAVDFLQKPFDPNTVRDMVSRVLQVAPEGRPARKYEYYVGLAKQSINAGEFEVARVYAKKAIFIKYNRPEAYNILGGICEAKGDRHEAETNYRVALEMDPTYEPARKNLERVTSRPYTQLGIVWD
;
A
#
# COMPACT_ATOMS: atom_id res chain seq x y z
N MET A 1 18.41 -17.88 11.99
CA MET A 1 18.77 -16.44 11.96
C MET A 1 17.54 -15.68 12.40
N SER A 2 17.67 -14.73 13.34
CA SER A 2 16.53 -13.88 13.75
C SER A 2 16.12 -13.00 12.57
N SER A 3 14.81 -12.85 12.36
CA SER A 3 14.29 -11.94 11.32
C SER A 3 14.81 -10.51 11.55
N PRO A 4 15.09 -9.73 10.49
CA PRO A 4 15.50 -8.34 10.63
C PRO A 4 14.44 -7.56 11.45
N PRO A 5 14.88 -6.62 12.30
CA PRO A 5 13.96 -5.86 13.16
C PRO A 5 13.12 -4.85 12.38
N VAL A 6 12.22 -4.19 13.10
CA VAL A 6 11.43 -3.04 12.63
C VAL A 6 12.11 -1.75 13.09
N LEU A 7 12.16 -0.74 12.23
CA LEU A 7 12.60 0.61 12.58
C LEU A 7 11.37 1.49 12.83
N ILE A 8 11.29 2.11 14.01
CA ILE A 8 10.23 3.07 14.38
C ILE A 8 10.84 4.47 14.32
N VAL A 9 10.24 5.34 13.50
CA VAL A 9 10.71 6.71 13.28
C VAL A 9 9.58 7.68 13.63
N ASP A 10 9.75 8.40 14.73
CA ASP A 10 8.77 9.37 15.24
C ASP A 10 9.50 10.30 16.21
N ASP A 11 9.25 11.61 16.21
CA ASP A 11 9.90 12.54 17.13
C ASP A 11 9.33 12.43 18.55
N GLU A 12 8.08 11.99 18.69
CA GLU A 12 7.40 11.81 19.97
C GLU A 12 7.84 10.52 20.68
N LYS A 13 8.59 10.63 21.76
CA LYS A 13 9.05 9.49 22.56
C LYS A 13 7.92 8.55 22.99
N ASN A 14 6.76 9.08 23.35
CA ASN A 14 5.63 8.28 23.82
C ASN A 14 5.05 7.44 22.69
N ILE A 15 5.00 7.96 21.46
CA ILE A 15 4.56 7.20 20.28
C ILE A 15 5.54 6.07 20.00
N ARG A 16 6.85 6.35 20.01
CA ARG A 16 7.86 5.28 19.83
C ARG A 16 7.73 4.17 20.87
N LEU A 17 7.48 4.51 22.15
CA LEU A 17 7.28 3.51 23.21
C LEU A 17 5.99 2.68 22.97
N THR A 18 4.90 3.32 22.57
CA THR A 18 3.64 2.64 22.28
C THR A 18 3.81 1.65 21.12
N LEU A 19 4.46 2.09 20.04
CA LEU A 19 4.73 1.24 18.88
C LEU A 19 5.67 0.08 19.22
N ALA A 20 6.74 0.36 19.96
CA ALA A 20 7.69 -0.67 20.41
C ALA A 20 7.00 -1.73 21.28
N SER A 21 6.16 -1.32 22.23
CA SER A 21 5.37 -2.25 23.06
C SER A 21 4.39 -3.09 22.24
N ALA A 22 3.74 -2.50 21.22
CA ALA A 22 2.87 -3.23 20.33
C ALA A 22 3.62 -4.30 19.53
N LEU A 23 4.87 -4.01 19.08
CA LEU A 23 5.73 -4.95 18.36
C LEU A 23 6.30 -6.04 19.29
N GLU A 24 6.67 -5.69 20.52
CA GLU A 24 7.13 -6.65 21.53
C GLU A 24 6.07 -7.73 21.81
N ALA A 25 4.79 -7.34 21.87
CA ALA A 25 3.69 -8.28 22.03
C ALA A 25 3.55 -9.29 20.86
N LEU A 26 4.16 -8.98 19.70
CA LEU A 26 4.28 -9.87 18.54
C LEU A 26 5.64 -10.62 18.49
N ASN A 27 6.47 -10.49 19.52
CA ASN A 27 7.86 -10.97 19.55
C ASN A 27 8.72 -10.41 18.39
N ILE A 28 8.46 -9.17 17.98
CA ILE A 28 9.19 -8.48 16.92
C ILE A 28 10.15 -7.47 17.57
N ALA A 29 11.44 -7.60 17.31
CA ALA A 29 12.44 -6.65 17.75
C ALA A 29 12.29 -5.31 17.00
N ALA A 30 12.42 -4.20 17.71
CA ALA A 30 12.33 -2.87 17.15
C ALA A 30 13.49 -1.97 17.61
N ASP A 31 14.01 -1.18 16.68
CA ASP A 31 14.87 -0.03 16.96
C ASP A 31 14.07 1.26 16.75
N THR A 32 14.50 2.35 17.37
CA THR A 32 13.77 3.65 17.30
C THR A 32 14.70 4.72 16.76
N ALA A 33 14.15 5.70 16.03
CA ALA A 33 14.81 6.93 15.62
C ALA A 33 13.90 8.12 15.93
N GLY A 34 14.49 9.24 16.36
CA GLY A 34 13.78 10.47 16.71
C GLY A 34 13.73 11.50 15.57
N SER A 35 14.40 11.24 14.46
CA SER A 35 14.40 12.10 13.27
C SER A 35 14.60 11.31 11.98
N GLY A 36 14.36 11.96 10.85
CA GLY A 36 14.60 11.37 9.53
C GLY A 36 16.08 11.07 9.30
N GLU A 37 16.97 11.95 9.71
CA GLU A 37 18.41 11.80 9.58
C GLU A 37 18.94 10.59 10.39
N GLU A 38 18.44 10.42 11.62
CA GLU A 38 18.78 9.25 12.43
C GLU A 38 18.28 7.96 11.80
N ALA A 39 17.08 7.98 11.19
CA ALA A 39 16.54 6.83 10.47
C ALA A 39 17.41 6.43 9.29
N VAL A 40 17.83 7.38 8.46
CA VAL A 40 18.72 7.14 7.30
C VAL A 40 20.06 6.58 7.76
N GLN A 41 20.64 7.13 8.84
CA GLN A 41 21.89 6.59 9.40
C GLN A 41 21.72 5.13 9.84
N LYS A 42 20.66 4.79 10.57
CA LYS A 42 20.40 3.41 11.02
C LYS A 42 20.19 2.44 9.87
N LEU A 43 19.52 2.86 8.79
CA LEU A 43 19.37 2.05 7.58
C LEU A 43 20.70 1.76 6.88
N ALA A 44 21.67 2.67 6.97
CA ALA A 44 23.01 2.45 6.43
C ALA A 44 23.83 1.44 7.28
N GLU A 45 23.55 1.34 8.57
CA GLU A 45 24.29 0.49 9.52
C GLU A 45 23.70 -0.92 9.64
N LYS A 46 22.37 -1.08 9.44
CA LYS A 46 21.65 -2.32 9.73
C LYS A 46 20.46 -2.50 8.80
N SER A 47 20.21 -3.74 8.38
CA SER A 47 19.01 -4.07 7.60
C SER A 47 17.77 -4.16 8.48
N TYR A 48 16.66 -3.58 7.98
CA TYR A 48 15.34 -3.65 8.58
C TYR A 48 14.36 -4.24 7.57
N ARG A 49 13.34 -4.96 8.06
CA ARG A 49 12.28 -5.50 7.20
C ARG A 49 11.08 -4.58 7.04
N LEU A 50 10.84 -3.71 8.02
CA LEU A 50 9.73 -2.77 8.07
C LEU A 50 10.21 -1.48 8.73
N MET A 51 9.74 -0.35 8.23
CA MET A 51 9.87 0.96 8.86
C MET A 51 8.47 1.53 9.11
N LEU A 52 8.20 1.91 10.35
CA LEU A 52 7.06 2.72 10.76
C LEU A 52 7.55 4.17 10.79
N LEU A 53 7.10 5.00 9.86
CA LEU A 53 7.66 6.33 9.59
C LEU A 53 6.61 7.42 9.81
N ASP A 54 6.82 8.28 10.80
CA ASP A 54 5.97 9.45 10.98
C ASP A 54 6.14 10.44 9.83
N TYR A 55 5.01 11.04 9.45
CA TYR A 55 5.00 12.08 8.43
C TYR A 55 5.66 13.36 8.92
N LYS A 56 5.33 13.79 10.16
CA LYS A 56 5.87 15.02 10.75
C LYS A 56 7.10 14.71 11.58
N LEU A 57 8.26 14.97 11.01
CA LEU A 57 9.53 14.88 11.70
C LEU A 57 10.22 16.25 11.68
N PRO A 58 11.03 16.59 12.70
CA PRO A 58 11.87 17.78 12.67
C PRO A 58 12.98 17.61 11.62
N GLY A 59 13.33 18.69 10.93
CA GLY A 59 14.33 18.68 9.87
C GLY A 59 13.77 18.05 8.59
N MET A 60 14.17 16.83 8.28
CA MET A 60 13.70 16.08 7.13
C MET A 60 12.33 15.46 7.42
N ASP A 61 11.31 15.80 6.64
CA ASP A 61 9.96 15.23 6.82
C ASP A 61 9.87 13.77 6.36
N GLY A 62 8.78 13.08 6.75
CA GLY A 62 8.62 11.67 6.44
C GLY A 62 8.51 11.35 4.94
N LEU A 63 7.99 12.26 4.10
CA LEU A 63 7.98 12.05 2.65
C LEU A 63 9.37 12.22 2.04
N GLU A 64 10.19 13.12 2.57
CA GLU A 64 11.58 13.27 2.15
C GLU A 64 12.40 12.04 2.50
N VAL A 65 12.24 11.50 3.73
CA VAL A 65 12.84 10.21 4.12
C VAL A 65 12.38 9.10 3.19
N LEU A 66 11.07 9.01 2.95
CA LEU A 66 10.49 7.98 2.08
C LEU A 66 11.08 8.02 0.67
N ARG A 67 11.22 9.23 0.05
CA ARG A 67 11.85 9.39 -1.27
C ARG A 67 13.29 8.91 -1.28
N LEU A 68 14.08 9.27 -0.25
CA LEU A 68 15.47 8.86 -0.16
C LEU A 68 15.63 7.34 -0.06
N VAL A 69 14.78 6.67 0.70
CA VAL A 69 14.98 5.25 1.03
C VAL A 69 14.27 4.29 0.08
N ALA A 70 13.23 4.72 -0.63
CA ALA A 70 12.41 3.85 -1.48
C ALA A 70 13.22 3.19 -2.60
N ASP A 71 14.14 3.94 -3.22
CA ASP A 71 15.00 3.44 -4.30
C ASP A 71 16.22 2.69 -3.79
N GLN A 72 16.76 3.10 -2.62
CA GLN A 72 17.97 2.52 -2.04
C GLN A 72 17.71 1.20 -1.32
N TYR A 73 16.53 1.04 -0.75
CA TYR A 73 16.13 -0.13 0.05
C TYR A 73 14.83 -0.75 -0.48
N PRO A 74 14.82 -1.35 -1.68
CA PRO A 74 13.60 -1.82 -2.35
C PRO A 74 12.86 -2.94 -1.60
N ASP A 75 13.54 -3.64 -0.70
CA ASP A 75 12.94 -4.69 0.13
C ASP A 75 12.43 -4.18 1.48
N LEU A 76 12.72 -2.93 1.84
CA LEU A 76 12.21 -2.30 3.04
C LEU A 76 10.72 -1.97 2.87
N ILE A 77 9.90 -2.55 3.73
CA ILE A 77 8.48 -2.22 3.79
C ILE A 77 8.32 -0.93 4.58
N ILE A 78 7.55 0.03 4.09
CA ILE A 78 7.36 1.32 4.76
C ILE A 78 5.87 1.55 4.99
N ILE A 79 5.50 1.76 6.25
CA ILE A 79 4.16 2.21 6.67
C ILE A 79 4.32 3.65 7.16
N MET A 80 3.57 4.57 6.56
CA MET A 80 3.53 5.95 7.02
C MET A 80 2.60 6.09 8.23
N ILE A 81 3.01 6.90 9.20
CA ILE A 81 2.19 7.28 10.36
C ILE A 81 1.87 8.77 10.24
N THR A 82 0.64 9.18 10.49
CA THR A 82 0.27 10.59 10.37
C THR A 82 -0.87 10.99 11.29
N ALA A 83 -0.75 12.15 11.92
CA ALA A 83 -1.85 12.80 12.61
C ALA A 83 -2.76 13.59 11.65
N TYR A 84 -2.24 13.95 10.48
CA TYR A 84 -2.93 14.70 9.43
C TYR A 84 -3.32 13.73 8.31
N GLY A 85 -4.44 13.05 8.49
CA GLY A 85 -5.01 12.14 7.48
C GLY A 85 -5.59 12.89 6.28
N SER A 86 -4.81 13.79 5.64
CA SER A 86 -5.24 14.25 4.33
C SER A 86 -5.02 13.09 3.35
N ILE A 87 -6.04 12.77 2.61
CA ILE A 87 -6.00 11.76 1.55
C ILE A 87 -4.82 12.02 0.60
N GLU A 88 -4.48 13.30 0.39
CA GLU A 88 -3.38 13.73 -0.46
C GLU A 88 -2.01 13.22 0.02
N VAL A 89 -1.72 13.33 1.32
CA VAL A 89 -0.45 12.84 1.90
C VAL A 89 -0.36 11.33 1.82
N ALA A 90 -1.45 10.61 2.13
CA ALA A 90 -1.48 9.16 2.02
C ALA A 90 -1.28 8.70 0.57
N VAL A 91 -1.95 9.35 -0.39
CA VAL A 91 -1.81 9.07 -1.83
C VAL A 91 -0.40 9.36 -2.32
N GLU A 92 0.22 10.46 -1.89
CA GLU A 92 1.60 10.80 -2.26
C GLU A 92 2.60 9.79 -1.67
N ALA A 93 2.47 9.44 -0.39
CA ALA A 93 3.30 8.42 0.24
C ALA A 93 3.20 7.07 -0.50
N MET A 94 1.98 6.66 -0.87
CA MET A 94 1.76 5.45 -1.65
C MET A 94 2.40 5.50 -3.03
N ARG A 95 2.37 6.65 -3.71
CA ARG A 95 3.01 6.84 -5.01
C ARG A 95 4.53 6.68 -4.93
N ILE A 96 5.14 7.18 -3.85
CA ILE A 96 6.58 7.10 -3.65
C ILE A 96 7.01 5.67 -3.31
N GLY A 97 6.27 4.96 -2.46
CA GLY A 97 6.69 3.61 -2.10
C GLY A 97 6.14 3.07 -0.79
N ALA A 98 5.44 3.87 0.01
CA ALA A 98 4.80 3.35 1.21
C ALA A 98 3.82 2.21 0.85
N VAL A 99 3.73 1.22 1.73
CA VAL A 99 2.86 0.06 1.54
C VAL A 99 1.49 0.32 2.14
N ASP A 100 1.45 1.04 3.26
CA ASP A 100 0.23 1.37 3.98
C ASP A 100 0.42 2.67 4.78
N PHE A 101 -0.65 3.17 5.40
CA PHE A 101 -0.57 4.30 6.33
C PHE A 101 -1.39 4.03 7.59
N LEU A 102 -0.96 4.59 8.72
CA LEU A 102 -1.61 4.50 10.02
C LEU A 102 -1.94 5.91 10.52
N GLN A 103 -3.21 6.16 10.76
CA GLN A 103 -3.66 7.47 11.25
C GLN A 103 -3.57 7.56 12.77
N LYS A 104 -2.96 8.63 13.30
CA LYS A 104 -3.00 8.99 14.71
C LYS A 104 -4.36 9.69 15.03
N PRO A 105 -5.00 9.43 16.17
CA PRO A 105 -4.61 8.46 17.19
C PRO A 105 -4.94 7.02 16.80
N PHE A 106 -4.10 6.08 17.18
CA PHE A 106 -4.30 4.65 16.95
C PHE A 106 -4.23 3.88 18.27
N ASP A 107 -4.88 2.73 18.31
CA ASP A 107 -4.72 1.78 19.41
C ASP A 107 -3.65 0.72 19.08
N PRO A 108 -3.03 0.09 20.11
CA PRO A 108 -2.01 -0.92 19.90
C PRO A 108 -2.48 -2.15 19.14
N ASN A 109 -3.80 -2.49 19.14
CA ASN A 109 -4.31 -3.62 18.37
C ASN A 109 -4.26 -3.31 16.88
N THR A 110 -4.69 -2.10 16.48
CA THR A 110 -4.60 -1.66 15.09
C THR A 110 -3.18 -1.76 14.55
N VAL A 111 -2.18 -1.36 15.36
CA VAL A 111 -0.75 -1.51 15.01
C VAL A 111 -0.39 -2.98 14.82
N ARG A 112 -0.75 -3.84 15.78
CA ARG A 112 -0.44 -5.27 15.70
C ARG A 112 -1.07 -5.95 14.49
N ASP A 113 -2.33 -5.66 14.22
CA ASP A 113 -3.04 -6.24 13.07
C ASP A 113 -2.42 -5.79 11.75
N MET A 114 -2.11 -4.50 11.62
CA MET A 114 -1.47 -3.94 10.45
C MET A 114 -0.07 -4.53 10.23
N VAL A 115 0.77 -4.54 11.25
CA VAL A 115 2.14 -5.08 11.16
C VAL A 115 2.11 -6.58 10.87
N SER A 116 1.26 -7.34 11.56
CA SER A 116 1.11 -8.77 11.30
C SER A 116 0.68 -9.04 9.87
N ARG A 117 -0.33 -8.31 9.37
CA ARG A 117 -0.80 -8.41 7.99
C ARG A 117 0.31 -8.12 7.00
N VAL A 118 1.01 -7.01 7.16
CA VAL A 118 2.06 -6.57 6.25
C VAL A 118 3.26 -7.52 6.27
N LEU A 119 3.67 -8.00 7.44
CA LEU A 119 4.80 -8.92 7.57
C LEU A 119 4.48 -10.37 7.20
N GLN A 120 3.22 -10.83 7.36
CA GLN A 120 2.79 -12.18 6.94
C GLN A 120 2.62 -12.27 5.42
N VAL A 121 2.21 -11.19 4.78
CA VAL A 121 1.91 -11.14 3.34
C VAL A 121 3.10 -10.61 2.54
N ALA A 122 4.04 -9.90 3.19
CA ALA A 122 5.27 -9.45 2.55
C ALA A 122 6.23 -10.65 2.38
N PRO A 123 6.28 -11.27 1.21
CA PRO A 123 7.13 -12.41 1.00
C PRO A 123 8.54 -11.95 0.73
N GLU A 124 9.49 -12.55 1.43
CA GLU A 124 10.85 -12.55 0.99
C GLU A 124 10.92 -13.02 -0.49
N GLY A 125 11.26 -12.09 -1.36
CA GLY A 125 11.88 -12.41 -2.63
C GLY A 125 11.06 -12.93 -3.81
N ARG A 126 9.71 -12.94 -3.83
CA ARG A 126 8.97 -13.38 -5.04
C ARG A 126 8.01 -12.30 -5.58
N PRO A 127 8.24 -11.79 -6.82
CA PRO A 127 7.37 -10.79 -7.46
C PRO A 127 5.89 -11.19 -7.52
N ALA A 128 5.58 -12.48 -7.67
CA ALA A 128 4.22 -12.99 -7.71
C ALA A 128 3.44 -12.71 -6.42
N ARG A 129 4.04 -12.91 -5.26
CA ARG A 129 3.38 -12.65 -3.97
C ARG A 129 3.19 -11.16 -3.69
N LYS A 130 4.13 -10.30 -4.14
CA LYS A 130 3.96 -8.84 -4.07
C LYS A 130 2.77 -8.38 -4.94
N TYR A 131 2.57 -8.98 -6.11
CA TYR A 131 1.42 -8.69 -6.96
C TYR A 131 0.09 -9.00 -6.26
N GLU A 132 -0.08 -10.24 -5.78
CA GLU A 132 -1.31 -10.68 -5.09
C GLU A 132 -1.60 -9.83 -3.84
N TYR A 133 -0.56 -9.41 -3.13
CA TYR A 133 -0.67 -8.49 -2.00
C TYR A 133 -1.31 -7.16 -2.41
N TYR A 134 -0.76 -6.49 -3.44
CA TYR A 134 -1.31 -5.20 -3.87
C TYR A 134 -2.70 -5.32 -4.50
N VAL A 135 -3.00 -6.40 -5.19
CA VAL A 135 -4.36 -6.70 -5.64
C VAL A 135 -5.32 -6.85 -4.45
N GLY A 136 -4.89 -7.56 -3.40
CA GLY A 136 -5.67 -7.70 -2.16
C GLY A 136 -5.94 -6.37 -1.46
N LEU A 137 -4.92 -5.52 -1.33
CA LEU A 137 -5.07 -4.17 -0.77
C LEU A 137 -6.01 -3.29 -1.60
N ALA A 138 -5.90 -3.35 -2.93
CA ALA A 138 -6.80 -2.61 -3.81
C ALA A 138 -8.27 -3.03 -3.59
N LYS A 139 -8.55 -4.32 -3.49
CA LYS A 139 -9.90 -4.84 -3.21
C LYS A 139 -10.40 -4.40 -1.82
N GLN A 140 -9.53 -4.44 -0.80
CA GLN A 140 -9.87 -3.98 0.55
C GLN A 140 -10.23 -2.50 0.56
N SER A 141 -9.44 -1.66 -0.12
CA SER A 141 -9.71 -0.22 -0.23
C SER A 141 -11.00 0.07 -1.00
N ILE A 142 -11.35 -0.73 -2.03
CA ILE A 142 -12.65 -0.63 -2.72
C ILE A 142 -13.80 -0.89 -1.74
N ASN A 143 -13.69 -1.94 -0.93
CA ASN A 143 -14.72 -2.28 0.06
C ASN A 143 -14.88 -1.20 1.14
N ALA A 144 -13.81 -0.45 1.43
CA ALA A 144 -13.84 0.73 2.31
C ALA A 144 -14.34 2.02 1.61
N GLY A 145 -14.59 2.00 0.30
CA GLY A 145 -14.95 3.18 -0.48
C GLY A 145 -13.77 4.10 -0.84
N GLU A 146 -12.55 3.67 -0.58
CA GLU A 146 -11.31 4.44 -0.75
C GLU A 146 -10.73 4.27 -2.17
N PHE A 147 -11.47 4.69 -3.20
CA PHE A 147 -11.13 4.44 -4.61
C PHE A 147 -9.78 5.00 -5.05
N GLU A 148 -9.32 6.14 -4.50
CA GLU A 148 -8.01 6.70 -4.85
C GLU A 148 -6.87 5.84 -4.31
N VAL A 149 -6.99 5.35 -3.08
CA VAL A 149 -6.03 4.42 -2.48
C VAL A 149 -6.02 3.10 -3.24
N ALA A 150 -7.20 2.56 -3.57
CA ALA A 150 -7.33 1.36 -4.40
C ALA A 150 -6.63 1.51 -5.75
N ARG A 151 -6.76 2.67 -6.40
CA ARG A 151 -6.09 2.98 -7.67
C ARG A 151 -4.57 2.92 -7.55
N VAL A 152 -4.01 3.45 -6.45
CA VAL A 152 -2.57 3.40 -6.20
C VAL A 152 -2.10 1.95 -6.06
N TYR A 153 -2.79 1.14 -5.29
CA TYR A 153 -2.44 -0.27 -5.12
C TYR A 153 -2.55 -1.07 -6.44
N ALA A 154 -3.60 -0.84 -7.22
CA ALA A 154 -3.75 -1.49 -8.52
C ALA A 154 -2.58 -1.12 -9.48
N LYS A 155 -2.18 0.16 -9.53
CA LYS A 155 -1.01 0.60 -10.31
C LYS A 155 0.30 -0.03 -9.81
N LYS A 156 0.50 -0.18 -8.49
CA LYS A 156 1.66 -0.91 -7.95
C LYS A 156 1.66 -2.38 -8.35
N ALA A 157 0.50 -3.05 -8.34
CA ALA A 157 0.38 -4.41 -8.82
C ALA A 157 0.81 -4.52 -10.28
N ILE A 158 0.35 -3.62 -11.16
CA ILE A 158 0.74 -3.57 -12.57
C ILE A 158 2.25 -3.36 -12.72
N PHE A 159 2.85 -2.45 -11.95
CA PHE A 159 4.30 -2.21 -11.99
C PHE A 159 5.10 -3.48 -11.67
N ILE A 160 4.63 -4.29 -10.71
CA ILE A 160 5.28 -5.55 -10.34
C ILE A 160 5.07 -6.63 -11.38
N LYS A 161 3.86 -6.71 -11.97
CA LYS A 161 3.48 -7.76 -12.91
C LYS A 161 2.43 -7.25 -13.89
N TYR A 162 2.92 -6.64 -14.97
CA TYR A 162 2.08 -5.96 -15.97
C TYR A 162 1.20 -6.92 -16.83
N ASN A 163 1.52 -8.20 -16.84
CA ASN A 163 0.85 -9.20 -17.67
C ASN A 163 -0.26 -9.98 -16.95
N ARG A 164 -0.88 -9.39 -15.94
CA ARG A 164 -1.98 -10.00 -15.17
C ARG A 164 -3.24 -9.13 -15.27
N PRO A 165 -4.42 -9.75 -15.51
CA PRO A 165 -5.65 -9.03 -15.81
C PRO A 165 -6.29 -8.34 -14.58
N GLU A 166 -6.09 -8.88 -13.37
CA GLU A 166 -6.85 -8.50 -12.17
C GLU A 166 -6.71 -7.01 -11.84
N ALA A 167 -5.48 -6.48 -11.90
CA ALA A 167 -5.23 -5.08 -11.56
C ALA A 167 -5.80 -4.10 -12.60
N TYR A 168 -5.81 -4.47 -13.88
CA TYR A 168 -6.47 -3.67 -14.91
C TYR A 168 -7.99 -3.70 -14.77
N ASN A 169 -8.58 -4.86 -14.44
CA ASN A 169 -10.00 -4.96 -14.15
C ASN A 169 -10.39 -4.04 -12.97
N ILE A 170 -9.59 -4.04 -11.90
CA ILE A 170 -9.78 -3.14 -10.76
C ILE A 170 -9.72 -1.66 -11.20
N LEU A 171 -8.73 -1.26 -12.00
CA LEU A 171 -8.66 0.12 -12.52
C LEU A 171 -9.89 0.47 -13.35
N GLY A 172 -10.33 -0.43 -14.22
CA GLY A 172 -11.55 -0.25 -15.00
C GLY A 172 -12.76 -0.02 -14.10
N GLY A 173 -12.96 -0.85 -13.08
CA GLY A 173 -14.05 -0.71 -12.11
C GLY A 173 -14.01 0.61 -11.34
N ILE A 174 -12.81 1.06 -10.94
CA ILE A 174 -12.63 2.36 -10.26
C ILE A 174 -13.01 3.52 -11.20
N CYS A 175 -12.55 3.49 -12.45
CA CYS A 175 -12.90 4.52 -13.45
C CYS A 175 -14.41 4.55 -13.69
N GLU A 176 -15.02 3.38 -13.82
CA GLU A 176 -16.48 3.26 -14.01
C GLU A 176 -17.25 3.76 -12.79
N ALA A 177 -16.83 3.43 -11.57
CA ALA A 177 -17.45 3.93 -10.34
C ALA A 177 -17.41 5.46 -10.23
N LYS A 178 -16.39 6.08 -10.85
CA LYS A 178 -16.24 7.54 -10.95
C LYS A 178 -16.96 8.17 -12.16
N GLY A 179 -17.60 7.37 -13.00
CA GLY A 179 -18.31 7.83 -14.18
C GLY A 179 -17.47 7.96 -15.45
N ASP A 180 -16.17 7.65 -15.41
CA ASP A 180 -15.30 7.62 -16.58
C ASP A 180 -15.43 6.29 -17.33
N ARG A 181 -16.49 6.18 -18.13
CA ARG A 181 -16.80 4.98 -18.92
C ARG A 181 -15.74 4.69 -19.99
N HIS A 182 -15.12 5.72 -20.56
CA HIS A 182 -14.15 5.53 -21.62
C HIS A 182 -12.86 4.92 -21.08
N GLU A 183 -12.33 5.46 -19.99
CA GLU A 183 -11.15 4.90 -19.33
C GLU A 183 -11.45 3.51 -18.73
N ALA A 184 -12.67 3.29 -18.22
CA ALA A 184 -13.11 1.98 -17.75
C ALA A 184 -13.08 0.93 -18.87
N GLU A 185 -13.70 1.22 -20.03
CA GLU A 185 -13.68 0.34 -21.21
C GLU A 185 -12.26 0.00 -21.64
N THR A 186 -11.38 1.00 -21.68
CA THR A 186 -9.97 0.82 -22.04
C THR A 186 -9.28 -0.17 -21.10
N ASN A 187 -9.42 0.02 -19.79
CA ASN A 187 -8.80 -0.86 -18.80
C ASN A 187 -9.36 -2.30 -18.85
N TYR A 188 -10.66 -2.48 -19.09
CA TYR A 188 -11.24 -3.82 -19.24
C TYR A 188 -10.73 -4.52 -20.51
N ARG A 189 -10.53 -3.80 -21.61
CA ARG A 189 -9.93 -4.34 -22.84
C ARG A 189 -8.48 -4.79 -22.59
N VAL A 190 -7.68 -3.95 -21.91
CA VAL A 190 -6.31 -4.33 -21.53
C VAL A 190 -6.30 -5.57 -20.65
N ALA A 191 -7.21 -5.70 -19.70
CA ALA A 191 -7.33 -6.92 -18.89
C ALA A 191 -7.58 -8.17 -19.76
N LEU A 192 -8.44 -8.07 -20.79
CA LEU A 192 -8.74 -9.17 -21.72
C LEU A 192 -7.61 -9.43 -22.74
N GLU A 193 -6.76 -8.44 -23.04
CA GLU A 193 -5.53 -8.66 -23.79
C GLU A 193 -4.52 -9.48 -22.98
N MET A 194 -4.47 -9.28 -21.65
CA MET A 194 -3.60 -10.08 -20.77
C MET A 194 -4.13 -11.51 -20.56
N ASP A 195 -5.45 -11.67 -20.44
CA ASP A 195 -6.12 -12.96 -20.32
C ASP A 195 -7.51 -12.90 -20.96
N PRO A 196 -7.68 -13.41 -22.20
CA PRO A 196 -8.97 -13.41 -22.90
C PRO A 196 -10.08 -14.23 -22.18
N THR A 197 -9.71 -15.09 -21.23
CA THR A 197 -10.65 -15.93 -20.48
C THR A 197 -11.07 -15.31 -19.15
N TYR A 198 -10.53 -14.14 -18.79
CA TYR A 198 -10.79 -13.50 -17.52
C TYR A 198 -12.23 -12.94 -17.43
N GLU A 199 -13.10 -13.76 -16.85
CA GLU A 199 -14.54 -13.52 -16.74
C GLU A 199 -14.94 -12.15 -16.15
N PRO A 200 -14.30 -11.64 -15.07
CA PRO A 200 -14.69 -10.35 -14.49
C PRO A 200 -14.59 -9.20 -15.48
N ALA A 201 -13.47 -9.11 -16.21
CA ALA A 201 -13.29 -8.03 -17.20
C ALA A 201 -14.26 -8.18 -18.39
N ARG A 202 -14.57 -9.40 -18.82
CA ARG A 202 -15.53 -9.65 -19.89
C ARG A 202 -16.93 -9.15 -19.50
N LYS A 203 -17.42 -9.53 -18.31
CA LYS A 203 -18.72 -9.07 -17.79
C LYS A 203 -18.79 -7.56 -17.65
N ASN A 204 -17.70 -6.97 -17.14
CA ASN A 204 -17.61 -5.52 -17.00
C ASN A 204 -17.59 -4.81 -18.35
N LEU A 205 -16.84 -5.33 -19.33
CA LEU A 205 -16.79 -4.76 -20.68
C LEU A 205 -18.17 -4.85 -21.38
N GLU A 206 -18.82 -6.01 -21.31
CA GLU A 206 -20.18 -6.19 -21.84
C GLU A 206 -21.16 -5.17 -21.21
N ARG A 207 -21.13 -4.99 -19.90
CA ARG A 207 -21.98 -4.07 -19.17
C ARG A 207 -21.67 -2.61 -19.52
N VAL A 208 -20.38 -2.19 -19.54
CA VAL A 208 -20.01 -0.78 -19.82
C VAL A 208 -20.31 -0.36 -21.25
N THR A 209 -20.33 -1.32 -22.19
CA THR A 209 -20.67 -1.08 -23.61
C THR A 209 -22.16 -1.27 -23.93
N SER A 210 -22.96 -1.82 -23.00
CA SER A 210 -24.38 -2.12 -23.21
C SER A 210 -25.24 -0.85 -23.32
N ARG A 211 -26.43 -1.00 -23.95
CA ARG A 211 -27.48 0.02 -23.99
C ARG A 211 -28.82 -0.65 -23.66
N PRO A 212 -29.53 -0.20 -22.59
CA PRO A 212 -29.16 0.88 -21.67
C PRO A 212 -27.98 0.49 -20.77
N TYR A 213 -27.15 1.48 -20.42
CA TYR A 213 -26.04 1.30 -19.50
C TYR A 213 -26.52 1.33 -18.06
N THR A 214 -25.93 0.47 -17.20
CA THR A 214 -26.05 0.55 -15.74
C THR A 214 -24.69 0.43 -15.07
N GLN A 215 -24.45 1.22 -14.05
CA GLN A 215 -23.25 1.15 -13.22
C GLN A 215 -23.35 0.04 -12.14
N LEU A 216 -24.57 -0.50 -11.93
CA LEU A 216 -24.77 -1.58 -10.96
C LEU A 216 -24.13 -2.88 -11.45
N GLY A 217 -23.49 -3.61 -10.53
CA GLY A 217 -22.95 -4.93 -10.83
C GLY A 217 -21.51 -4.91 -11.37
N ILE A 218 -20.69 -3.91 -11.00
CA ILE A 218 -19.25 -3.97 -11.26
C ILE A 218 -18.67 -5.25 -10.62
N VAL A 219 -18.00 -6.05 -11.41
CA VAL A 219 -17.36 -7.31 -10.97
C VAL A 219 -15.89 -7.04 -10.69
N TRP A 220 -15.48 -7.17 -9.45
CA TRP A 220 -14.12 -6.87 -9.00
C TRP A 220 -13.17 -8.08 -9.08
N ASP A 221 -13.72 -9.32 -9.07
CA ASP A 221 -13.06 -10.63 -9.13
C ASP A 221 -13.92 -11.73 -9.70
#